data_2d9ae5c02f431aa9512c3d9c26d1d934
#
_entry.id   2d9ae5c02f431aa9512c3d9c26d1d934
#
_cell.length_a   1.000
_cell.length_b   1.000
_cell.length_c   1.000
_cell.angle_alpha   90.00
_cell.angle_beta   90.00
_cell.angle_gamma   90.00
#
_symmetry.space_group_name_H-M   'P 1'
#
loop_
_entity.id
_entity.type
_entity.pdbx_description
1 polymer ?
#
loop_
_entity_poly.entity_id
_entity_poly.type
_entity_poly.pdbx_seq_one_letter_code
_entity_poly.pdbx_strand_id
1 'polypeptide(L)'
;PWIAMIGYPRMSVNNLWIGAGGFWAIVFVVRGQIFRKVRQMAAGFFHQTFPHNAVFSSAFLEPLYPEPAVPPENAKWVIVRENGVYLQSGEPPVLVYTRDKKEALTSILRSQYLGHCDGVAWYAVEVAADPGVPGSVFYPDIRRLHGILPDNELAAAALAVRIIAFDRTTRFCGQCGSATQQSGEERAQVCTACGQVTYPRMSPAIIVLIRKDDQVLLARSPRFPPDFYSVIAGFVAPGETLEEAVRREVREEVGIEITNIRYQASEPWPFPDSLMIGFIADYAGGEITIDNKEIVSAAWFERESLPELPRKMSIARALIDRWLAGKHEDCGE
;
A
#
# COMPACT_ATOMS: atom_id res chain seq x y z
N PRO A 1 11.33 19.77 -3.10
CA PRO A 1 12.60 19.13 -3.48
C PRO A 1 12.57 18.54 -4.90
N TRP A 2 11.42 18.10 -5.41
CA TRP A 2 11.27 17.46 -6.74
C TRP A 2 11.52 18.41 -7.93
N ILE A 3 11.31 19.72 -7.76
CA ILE A 3 11.55 20.73 -8.83
C ILE A 3 13.04 20.90 -9.16
N ALA A 4 13.92 20.56 -8.23
CA ALA A 4 15.38 20.66 -8.43
C ALA A 4 15.96 19.56 -9.34
N MET A 5 15.25 18.45 -9.57
CA MET A 5 15.70 17.32 -10.40
C MET A 5 15.52 17.54 -11.91
N ILE A 6 14.75 18.55 -12.35
CA ILE A 6 14.41 18.72 -13.77
C ILE A 6 15.24 19.83 -14.45
N GLY A 7 16.27 20.37 -13.78
CA GLY A 7 17.26 21.27 -14.41
C GLY A 7 16.75 22.63 -14.89
N TYR A 8 15.63 23.14 -14.37
CA TYR A 8 15.16 24.49 -14.70
C TYR A 8 15.78 25.55 -13.79
N PRO A 9 16.22 26.71 -14.33
CA PRO A 9 16.79 27.80 -13.52
C PRO A 9 15.73 28.37 -12.57
N ARG A 10 16.16 28.78 -11.38
CA ARG A 10 15.34 29.44 -10.36
C ARG A 10 14.61 30.64 -10.97
N MET A 11 13.31 30.52 -11.19
CA MET A 11 12.42 31.64 -11.47
C MET A 11 11.84 32.20 -10.17
N SER A 12 11.89 33.48 -9.99
CA SER A 12 11.20 34.20 -8.93
C SER A 12 9.68 34.05 -9.15
N VAL A 13 9.00 33.41 -8.21
CA VAL A 13 7.58 33.07 -8.35
C VAL A 13 6.73 34.30 -8.09
N ASN A 14 6.29 34.97 -9.16
CA ASN A 14 5.18 35.91 -9.04
C ASN A 14 3.98 35.56 -9.93
N ASN A 15 4.10 34.73 -10.94
CA ASN A 15 2.94 34.26 -11.73
C ASN A 15 3.26 32.89 -12.38
N LEU A 16 2.54 31.85 -12.06
CA LEU A 16 2.59 30.57 -12.76
C LEU A 16 1.34 30.41 -13.63
N TRP A 17 1.54 30.26 -14.93
CA TRP A 17 0.46 29.94 -15.87
C TRP A 17 0.48 28.45 -16.16
N ILE A 18 -0.61 27.75 -15.88
CA ILE A 18 -0.78 26.34 -16.24
C ILE A 18 -1.96 26.28 -17.20
N GLY A 19 -1.70 25.87 -18.43
CA GLY A 19 -2.73 25.66 -19.44
C GLY A 19 -2.68 24.22 -19.93
N ALA A 20 -3.82 23.55 -19.85
CA ALA A 20 -4.09 22.30 -20.55
C ALA A 20 -5.56 22.31 -20.98
N GLY A 21 -5.83 22.16 -22.28
CA GLY A 21 -7.15 21.87 -22.78
C GLY A 21 -8.20 22.98 -22.61
N GLY A 22 -7.91 24.22 -22.99
CA GLY A 22 -8.95 25.27 -23.19
C GLY A 22 -9.45 25.98 -21.93
N PHE A 23 -8.96 25.70 -20.75
CA PHE A 23 -9.28 26.44 -19.52
C PHE A 23 -8.06 27.09 -18.90
N TRP A 24 -8.17 28.41 -18.59
CA TRP A 24 -7.12 29.20 -17.93
C TRP A 24 -7.55 29.46 -16.48
N ALA A 25 -6.73 29.08 -15.53
CA ALA A 25 -6.90 29.42 -14.12
C ALA A 25 -5.72 30.29 -13.65
N ILE A 26 -6.01 31.44 -13.05
CA ILE A 26 -5.01 32.30 -12.41
C ILE A 26 -4.96 31.88 -10.93
N VAL A 27 -3.81 31.38 -10.48
CA VAL A 27 -3.58 31.04 -9.07
C VAL A 27 -2.77 32.18 -8.42
N PHE A 28 -3.41 32.93 -7.52
CA PHE A 28 -2.74 33.92 -6.69
C PHE A 28 -2.19 33.26 -5.41
N VAL A 29 -0.88 33.35 -5.21
CA VAL A 29 -0.22 32.89 -4.00
C VAL A 29 -0.20 33.99 -2.96
N VAL A 30 -1.07 33.94 -1.98
CA VAL A 30 -1.04 34.76 -0.77
C VAL A 30 -1.02 33.86 0.46
N ARG A 31 0.18 33.83 1.10
CA ARG A 31 0.46 33.23 2.42
C ARG A 31 -0.59 32.29 3.04
N GLY A 32 -0.36 31.01 2.95
CA GLY A 32 -0.90 30.00 3.89
C GLY A 32 -2.34 29.50 3.69
N GLN A 33 -3.19 30.20 2.94
CA GLN A 33 -4.61 29.80 2.77
C GLN A 33 -4.95 29.00 1.49
N ILE A 34 -4.03 28.90 0.55
CA ILE A 34 -4.26 28.27 -0.76
C ILE A 34 -4.31 26.75 -0.64
N PHE A 35 -3.56 26.15 0.28
CA PHE A 35 -3.54 24.70 0.42
C PHE A 35 -4.91 24.06 0.74
N ARG A 36 -5.80 24.76 1.45
CA ARG A 36 -7.15 24.22 1.75
C ARG A 36 -8.09 24.24 0.55
N LYS A 37 -8.06 25.26 -0.30
CA LYS A 37 -8.96 25.36 -1.46
C LYS A 37 -8.53 24.47 -2.63
N VAL A 38 -7.24 24.35 -2.89
CA VAL A 38 -6.73 23.42 -3.91
C VAL A 38 -6.99 21.97 -3.51
N ARG A 39 -6.93 21.64 -2.20
CA ARG A 39 -7.31 20.32 -1.67
C ARG A 39 -8.78 19.98 -1.92
N GLN A 40 -9.72 20.95 -1.79
CA GLN A 40 -11.14 20.72 -2.07
C GLN A 40 -11.45 20.59 -3.56
N MET A 41 -10.77 21.31 -4.45
CA MET A 41 -10.95 21.18 -5.89
C MET A 41 -10.26 19.94 -6.46
N ALA A 42 -9.10 19.56 -5.96
CA ALA A 42 -8.43 18.32 -6.34
C ALA A 42 -9.20 17.08 -5.85
N ALA A 43 -9.83 17.11 -4.67
CA ALA A 43 -10.65 16.02 -4.18
C ALA A 43 -11.86 15.73 -5.09
N GLY A 44 -12.43 16.76 -5.76
CA GLY A 44 -13.54 16.58 -6.70
C GLY A 44 -13.13 15.99 -8.07
N PHE A 45 -11.88 16.18 -8.50
CA PHE A 45 -11.40 15.72 -9.81
C PHE A 45 -10.82 14.32 -9.80
N PHE A 46 -10.30 13.85 -8.65
CA PHE A 46 -9.69 12.52 -8.49
C PHE A 46 -10.66 11.43 -8.00
N HIS A 47 -11.93 11.76 -7.72
CA HIS A 47 -12.90 10.82 -7.13
C HIS A 47 -13.72 10.01 -8.14
N GLN A 48 -13.44 10.06 -9.43
CA GLN A 48 -14.12 9.20 -10.42
C GLN A 48 -13.38 7.92 -10.79
N THR A 49 -12.21 7.69 -10.24
CA THR A 49 -11.50 6.42 -10.40
C THR A 49 -11.87 5.47 -9.27
N PHE A 50 -12.54 4.40 -9.63
CA PHE A 50 -12.73 3.16 -8.87
C PHE A 50 -12.92 3.33 -7.34
N PRO A 51 -14.11 3.11 -6.78
CA PRO A 51 -14.32 3.14 -5.33
C PRO A 51 -13.77 1.87 -4.68
N HIS A 52 -12.47 1.60 -4.85
CA HIS A 52 -11.76 0.61 -4.08
C HIS A 52 -11.20 1.33 -2.86
N ASN A 53 -11.84 1.13 -1.72
CA ASN A 53 -11.27 1.52 -0.44
C ASN A 53 -10.11 0.55 -0.18
N ALA A 54 -8.89 0.99 -0.49
CA ALA A 54 -7.69 0.22 -0.20
C ALA A 54 -7.61 -0.02 1.31
N VAL A 55 -7.91 -1.24 1.73
CA VAL A 55 -8.07 -1.62 3.15
C VAL A 55 -6.79 -1.33 3.95
N PHE A 56 -5.63 -1.44 3.31
CA PHE A 56 -4.35 -1.14 3.96
C PHE A 56 -3.84 0.28 3.72
N SER A 57 -4.69 1.19 3.21
CA SER A 57 -4.31 2.59 3.08
C SER A 57 -4.27 3.29 4.44
N SER A 58 -3.10 3.73 4.83
CA SER A 58 -2.88 4.52 6.05
C SER A 58 -2.92 6.03 5.80
N ALA A 59 -3.60 6.47 4.75
CA ALA A 59 -3.66 7.90 4.36
C ALA A 59 -4.30 8.80 5.44
N PHE A 60 -5.04 8.23 6.39
CA PHE A 60 -5.58 8.95 7.56
C PHE A 60 -4.50 9.31 8.59
N LEU A 61 -3.33 8.64 8.56
CA LEU A 61 -2.17 8.97 9.40
C LEU A 61 -1.24 9.89 8.61
N GLU A 62 -1.31 11.19 8.88
CA GLU A 62 -0.43 12.19 8.26
C GLU A 62 0.97 12.09 8.89
N PRO A 63 2.02 11.78 8.12
CA PRO A 63 3.40 11.77 8.62
C PRO A 63 3.90 13.21 8.75
N LEU A 64 3.65 13.84 9.90
CA LEU A 64 4.13 15.19 10.21
C LEU A 64 5.52 15.09 10.84
N TYR A 65 6.52 15.62 10.16
CA TYR A 65 7.89 15.73 10.67
C TYR A 65 8.26 17.19 10.93
N PRO A 66 9.13 17.46 11.93
CA PRO A 66 9.74 16.48 12.84
C PRO A 66 8.70 15.82 13.77
N GLU A 67 8.99 14.59 14.18
CA GLU A 67 8.17 13.92 15.19
C GLU A 67 8.22 14.69 16.52
N PRO A 68 7.21 14.60 17.37
CA PRO A 68 7.26 15.17 18.70
C PRO A 68 8.45 14.63 19.50
N ALA A 69 9.29 15.51 20.07
CA ALA A 69 10.47 15.12 20.85
C ALA A 69 10.10 14.23 22.06
N VAL A 70 8.89 14.40 22.58
CA VAL A 70 8.31 13.53 23.61
C VAL A 70 6.90 13.17 23.15
N PRO A 71 6.51 11.88 23.14
CA PRO A 71 5.17 11.48 22.82
C PRO A 71 4.14 12.18 23.72
N PRO A 72 3.08 12.81 23.14
CA PRO A 72 2.03 13.45 23.91
C PRO A 72 1.30 12.47 24.86
N GLU A 73 0.66 12.99 25.90
CA GLU A 73 -0.07 12.16 26.88
C GLU A 73 -1.20 11.35 26.22
N ASN A 74 -1.87 11.96 25.23
CA ASN A 74 -2.96 11.33 24.49
C ASN A 74 -2.48 10.45 23.30
N ALA A 75 -1.15 10.22 23.16
CA ALA A 75 -0.62 9.41 22.10
C ALA A 75 -1.20 7.98 22.10
N LYS A 76 -1.40 7.43 20.90
CA LYS A 76 -1.88 6.07 20.67
C LYS A 76 -0.75 5.15 20.29
N TRP A 77 -0.78 3.92 20.79
CA TRP A 77 0.30 2.95 20.66
C TRP A 77 -0.21 1.67 20.04
N VAL A 78 0.51 1.16 19.02
CA VAL A 78 0.29 -0.16 18.41
C VAL A 78 1.42 -1.07 18.87
N ILE A 79 1.09 -2.16 19.57
CA ILE A 79 2.09 -3.11 20.06
C ILE A 79 2.35 -4.16 18.98
N VAL A 80 3.60 -4.23 18.53
CA VAL A 80 4.07 -5.13 17.46
C VAL A 80 5.02 -6.18 18.04
N ARG A 81 4.89 -7.41 17.58
CA ARG A 81 5.88 -8.46 17.76
C ARG A 81 6.07 -9.19 16.45
N GLU A 82 7.31 -9.29 15.98
CA GLU A 82 7.61 -9.88 14.69
C GLU A 82 6.81 -9.23 13.53
N ASN A 83 5.90 -9.97 12.90
CA ASN A 83 5.02 -9.48 11.82
C ASN A 83 3.54 -9.42 12.26
N GLY A 84 3.27 -9.51 13.54
CA GLY A 84 1.94 -9.46 14.13
C GLY A 84 1.77 -8.33 15.11
N VAL A 85 0.55 -8.21 15.63
CA VAL A 85 0.15 -7.17 16.59
C VAL A 85 -0.54 -7.78 17.79
N TYR A 86 -0.51 -7.06 18.93
CA TYR A 86 -1.35 -7.35 20.06
C TYR A 86 -2.63 -6.52 20.02
N LEU A 87 -3.77 -7.15 20.26
CA LEU A 87 -5.03 -6.48 20.51
C LEU A 87 -5.37 -6.60 21.99
N GLN A 88 -5.98 -5.56 22.54
CA GLN A 88 -6.62 -5.64 23.83
C GLN A 88 -7.97 -6.33 23.68
N SER A 89 -8.23 -7.35 24.52
CA SER A 89 -9.51 -8.04 24.56
C SER A 89 -10.65 -7.09 24.92
N GLY A 90 -11.77 -7.26 24.23
CA GLY A 90 -12.99 -6.46 24.36
C GLY A 90 -13.98 -6.89 23.27
N GLU A 91 -15.18 -6.34 23.27
CA GLU A 91 -16.19 -6.52 22.23
C GLU A 91 -16.59 -5.14 21.68
N PRO A 92 -16.02 -4.69 20.56
CA PRO A 92 -14.96 -5.32 19.76
C PRO A 92 -13.57 -5.24 20.39
N PRO A 93 -12.58 -6.06 19.97
CA PRO A 93 -11.20 -5.94 20.42
C PRO A 93 -10.58 -4.64 19.92
N VAL A 94 -9.60 -4.08 20.66
CA VAL A 94 -9.01 -2.77 20.38
C VAL A 94 -7.53 -2.92 20.03
N LEU A 95 -7.13 -2.34 18.91
CA LEU A 95 -5.72 -2.30 18.46
C LEU A 95 -4.88 -1.34 19.30
N VAL A 96 -5.47 -0.26 19.75
CA VAL A 96 -4.75 0.90 20.25
C VAL A 96 -4.63 0.89 21.76
N TYR A 97 -3.42 1.11 22.26
CA TYR A 97 -3.10 1.20 23.68
C TYR A 97 -2.86 2.66 24.08
N THR A 98 -3.30 3.02 25.27
CA THR A 98 -3.06 4.32 25.90
C THR A 98 -1.67 4.37 26.55
N ARG A 99 -1.21 5.56 26.95
CA ARG A 99 0.13 5.77 27.50
C ARG A 99 0.40 4.95 28.78
N ASP A 100 -0.56 4.89 29.70
CA ASP A 100 -0.47 4.11 30.93
C ASP A 100 -0.20 2.61 30.64
N LYS A 101 -0.87 2.05 29.63
CA LYS A 101 -0.64 0.67 29.20
C LYS A 101 0.70 0.51 28.51
N LYS A 102 1.13 1.50 27.69
CA LYS A 102 2.45 1.49 27.08
C LYS A 102 3.57 1.54 28.13
N GLU A 103 3.40 2.32 29.21
CA GLU A 103 4.35 2.40 30.32
C GLU A 103 4.44 1.09 31.12
N ALA A 104 3.37 0.29 31.11
CA ALA A 104 3.37 -1.05 31.70
C ALA A 104 4.04 -2.12 30.82
N LEU A 105 4.41 -1.80 29.55
CA LEU A 105 5.04 -2.78 28.66
C LEU A 105 6.38 -3.23 29.17
N THR A 106 6.61 -4.53 29.08
CA THR A 106 7.89 -5.17 29.33
C THR A 106 8.60 -5.49 28.01
N SER A 107 9.92 -5.63 28.06
CA SER A 107 10.73 -6.11 26.91
C SER A 107 10.61 -5.23 25.64
N ILE A 108 10.50 -3.92 25.78
CA ILE A 108 10.49 -2.99 24.62
C ILE A 108 11.84 -3.04 23.91
N LEU A 109 11.81 -3.30 22.60
CA LEU A 109 12.98 -3.30 21.73
C LEU A 109 13.17 -1.94 21.05
N ARG A 110 12.09 -1.34 20.55
CA ARG A 110 12.09 -0.05 19.84
C ARG A 110 10.71 0.58 19.79
N SER A 111 10.70 1.85 19.42
CA SER A 111 9.48 2.61 19.19
C SER A 111 9.64 3.45 17.94
N GLN A 112 8.58 3.55 17.12
CA GLN A 112 8.56 4.28 15.87
C GLN A 112 7.31 5.14 15.76
N TYR A 113 7.49 6.38 15.32
CA TYR A 113 6.41 7.30 15.02
C TYR A 113 5.70 6.91 13.71
N LEU A 114 4.36 6.83 13.73
CA LEU A 114 3.54 6.46 12.58
C LEU A 114 2.93 7.67 11.87
N GLY A 115 2.62 8.73 12.60
CA GLY A 115 1.95 9.92 12.08
C GLY A 115 0.91 10.48 13.06
N HIS A 116 0.12 11.44 12.56
CA HIS A 116 -1.00 12.02 13.30
C HIS A 116 -2.33 11.70 12.64
N CYS A 117 -3.35 11.46 13.45
CA CYS A 117 -4.74 11.40 13.05
C CYS A 117 -5.56 12.29 13.97
N ASP A 118 -6.27 13.28 13.42
CA ASP A 118 -7.09 14.24 14.17
C ASP A 118 -6.33 14.90 15.33
N GLY A 119 -5.07 15.27 15.11
CA GLY A 119 -4.20 15.90 16.11
C GLY A 119 -3.65 14.96 17.17
N VAL A 120 -3.92 13.65 17.09
CA VAL A 120 -3.38 12.63 18.00
C VAL A 120 -2.22 11.92 17.33
N ALA A 121 -1.07 11.87 18.01
CA ALA A 121 0.10 11.15 17.54
C ALA A 121 -0.03 9.63 17.72
N TRP A 122 0.39 8.88 16.72
CA TRP A 122 0.38 7.42 16.74
C TRP A 122 1.80 6.87 16.67
N TYR A 123 2.06 5.84 17.44
CA TYR A 123 3.36 5.16 17.52
C TYR A 123 3.18 3.65 17.40
N ALA A 124 4.18 2.99 16.82
CA ALA A 124 4.39 1.54 16.97
C ALA A 124 5.43 1.28 18.05
N VAL A 125 5.26 0.23 18.83
CA VAL A 125 6.26 -0.24 19.79
C VAL A 125 6.49 -1.73 19.58
N GLU A 126 7.75 -2.14 19.35
CA GLU A 126 8.13 -3.55 19.22
C GLU A 126 8.48 -4.11 20.58
N VAL A 127 7.94 -5.28 20.90
CA VAL A 127 8.26 -6.04 22.10
C VAL A 127 8.93 -7.37 21.75
N ALA A 128 9.87 -7.81 22.59
CA ALA A 128 10.60 -9.08 22.39
C ALA A 128 9.76 -10.32 22.77
N ALA A 129 8.85 -10.15 23.71
CA ALA A 129 8.03 -11.21 24.31
C ALA A 129 6.61 -10.71 24.59
N ASP A 130 5.86 -11.44 25.41
CA ASP A 130 4.56 -11.00 25.89
C ASP A 130 4.68 -9.61 26.53
N PRO A 131 3.81 -8.62 26.15
CA PRO A 131 3.91 -7.25 26.64
C PRO A 131 3.63 -7.10 28.13
N GLY A 132 3.08 -8.11 28.81
CA GLY A 132 2.71 -8.06 30.22
C GLY A 132 1.45 -7.24 30.50
N VAL A 133 0.72 -6.78 29.49
CA VAL A 133 -0.52 -6.03 29.65
C VAL A 133 -1.69 -7.00 29.77
N PRO A 134 -2.45 -7.01 30.88
CA PRO A 134 -3.59 -7.90 31.04
C PRO A 134 -4.61 -7.79 29.92
N GLY A 135 -5.09 -8.92 29.41
CA GLY A 135 -6.07 -8.97 28.33
C GLY A 135 -5.49 -8.72 26.93
N SER A 136 -4.17 -8.65 26.76
CA SER A 136 -3.53 -8.58 25.46
C SER A 136 -3.52 -9.95 24.77
N VAL A 137 -3.94 -10.00 23.50
CA VAL A 137 -3.95 -11.21 22.67
C VAL A 137 -3.11 -10.98 21.43
N PHE A 138 -2.16 -11.89 21.15
CA PHE A 138 -1.28 -11.79 19.99
C PHE A 138 -1.92 -12.36 18.73
N TYR A 139 -1.89 -11.59 17.66
CA TYR A 139 -2.32 -11.98 16.31
C TYR A 139 -1.10 -11.98 15.37
N PRO A 140 -0.55 -13.16 15.03
CA PRO A 140 0.66 -13.27 14.22
C PRO A 140 0.45 -12.93 12.74
N ASP A 141 -0.79 -12.91 12.28
CA ASP A 141 -1.17 -12.60 10.90
C ASP A 141 -2.26 -11.53 10.88
N ILE A 142 -1.87 -10.31 10.56
CA ILE A 142 -2.79 -9.16 10.51
C ILE A 142 -3.90 -9.31 9.47
N ARG A 143 -3.75 -10.18 8.45
CA ARG A 143 -4.81 -10.47 7.46
C ARG A 143 -6.04 -11.11 8.10
N ARG A 144 -5.87 -11.78 9.24
CA ARG A 144 -6.97 -12.37 10.01
C ARG A 144 -7.81 -11.34 10.75
N LEU A 145 -7.33 -10.10 10.83
CA LEU A 145 -8.02 -9.00 11.52
C LEU A 145 -9.01 -8.27 10.62
N HIS A 146 -9.02 -8.56 9.31
CA HIS A 146 -10.04 -8.03 8.41
C HIS A 146 -11.43 -8.53 8.80
N GLY A 147 -12.35 -7.59 8.99
CA GLY A 147 -13.69 -7.85 9.51
C GLY A 147 -13.78 -7.97 11.05
N ILE A 148 -12.64 -7.95 11.75
CA ILE A 148 -12.56 -7.87 13.22
C ILE A 148 -12.28 -6.44 13.65
N LEU A 149 -11.28 -5.81 13.03
CA LEU A 149 -10.95 -4.40 13.24
C LEU A 149 -11.64 -3.51 12.19
N PRO A 150 -11.93 -2.25 12.53
CA PRO A 150 -12.21 -1.22 11.53
C PRO A 150 -11.06 -1.09 10.52
N ASP A 151 -11.36 -0.76 9.26
CA ASP A 151 -10.36 -0.70 8.18
C ASP A 151 -9.20 0.26 8.50
N ASN A 152 -9.46 1.40 9.14
CA ASN A 152 -8.42 2.33 9.55
C ASN A 152 -7.48 1.75 10.63
N GLU A 153 -8.00 0.98 11.57
CA GLU A 153 -7.16 0.30 12.56
C GLU A 153 -6.35 -0.84 11.92
N LEU A 154 -6.94 -1.59 11.00
CA LEU A 154 -6.23 -2.61 10.23
C LEU A 154 -5.08 -2.00 9.41
N ALA A 155 -5.33 -0.86 8.76
CA ALA A 155 -4.29 -0.12 8.04
C ALA A 155 -3.19 0.42 8.97
N ALA A 156 -3.55 0.88 10.17
CA ALA A 156 -2.56 1.29 11.18
C ALA A 156 -1.71 0.11 11.67
N ALA A 157 -2.31 -1.05 11.88
CA ALA A 157 -1.59 -2.28 12.23
C ALA A 157 -0.58 -2.66 11.12
N ALA A 158 -1.02 -2.60 9.87
CA ALA A 158 -0.18 -2.86 8.71
C ALA A 158 1.00 -1.90 8.61
N LEU A 159 0.75 -0.60 8.76
CA LEU A 159 1.80 0.42 8.78
C LEU A 159 2.78 0.19 9.94
N ALA A 160 2.28 -0.09 11.15
CA ALA A 160 3.10 -0.37 12.32
C ALA A 160 4.07 -1.54 12.10
N VAL A 161 3.56 -2.68 11.61
CA VAL A 161 4.38 -3.84 11.29
C VAL A 161 5.43 -3.50 10.24
N ARG A 162 5.07 -2.74 9.20
CA ARG A 162 6.00 -2.34 8.12
C ARG A 162 7.11 -1.43 8.59
N ILE A 163 6.80 -0.41 9.39
CA ILE A 163 7.81 0.55 9.88
C ILE A 163 8.74 -0.11 10.90
N ILE A 164 8.22 -0.95 11.79
CA ILE A 164 9.04 -1.76 12.70
C ILE A 164 9.94 -2.74 11.92
N ALA A 165 9.43 -3.40 10.90
CA ALA A 165 10.22 -4.30 10.05
C ALA A 165 11.34 -3.55 9.31
N PHE A 166 11.05 -2.36 8.78
CA PHE A 166 12.05 -1.50 8.15
C PHE A 166 13.18 -1.14 9.13
N ASP A 167 12.85 -0.64 10.31
CA ASP A 167 13.83 -0.29 11.33
C ASP A 167 14.69 -1.51 11.75
N ARG A 168 14.04 -2.67 11.94
CA ARG A 168 14.71 -3.91 12.30
C ARG A 168 15.71 -4.39 11.24
N THR A 169 15.36 -4.25 9.95
CA THR A 169 16.15 -4.76 8.82
C THR A 169 17.17 -3.76 8.27
N THR A 170 17.10 -2.48 8.68
CA THR A 170 17.97 -1.40 8.18
C THR A 170 18.89 -0.87 9.29
N ARG A 171 19.35 -1.74 10.18
CA ARG A 171 20.26 -1.38 11.30
C ARG A 171 21.67 -1.07 10.86
N PHE A 172 22.06 -1.55 9.69
CA PHE A 172 23.39 -1.38 9.13
C PHE A 172 23.27 -0.88 7.69
N CYS A 173 24.20 0.01 7.32
CA CYS A 173 24.28 0.58 5.99
C CYS A 173 24.65 -0.48 4.95
N GLY A 174 23.87 -0.63 3.90
CA GLY A 174 24.16 -1.56 2.80
C GLY A 174 25.39 -1.17 1.96
N GLN A 175 25.88 0.08 2.07
CA GLN A 175 27.05 0.55 1.35
C GLN A 175 28.35 0.34 2.12
N CYS A 176 28.41 0.65 3.41
CA CYS A 176 29.67 0.64 4.19
C CYS A 176 29.63 -0.25 5.46
N GLY A 177 28.51 -0.88 5.76
CA GLY A 177 28.35 -1.77 6.91
C GLY A 177 28.22 -1.06 8.28
N SER A 178 28.38 0.27 8.36
CA SER A 178 28.27 1.01 9.62
C SER A 178 26.84 1.10 10.11
N ALA A 179 26.64 1.36 11.40
CA ALA A 179 25.32 1.52 11.99
C ALA A 179 24.54 2.67 11.35
N THR A 180 23.24 2.52 11.28
CA THR A 180 22.30 3.57 10.87
C THR A 180 21.59 4.17 12.08
N GLN A 181 21.04 5.36 11.91
CA GLN A 181 20.16 6.03 12.87
C GLN A 181 18.94 6.60 12.16
N GLN A 182 17.85 6.73 12.90
CA GLN A 182 16.61 7.33 12.36
C GLN A 182 16.85 8.80 11.98
N SER A 183 16.31 9.20 10.82
CA SER A 183 16.24 10.61 10.42
C SER A 183 15.25 11.36 11.32
N GLY A 184 15.62 12.58 11.74
CA GLY A 184 14.69 13.47 12.46
C GLY A 184 13.75 14.26 11.55
N GLU A 185 13.98 14.24 10.22
CA GLU A 185 13.24 15.07 9.26
C GLU A 185 12.26 14.28 8.41
N GLU A 186 12.47 12.97 8.27
CA GLU A 186 11.65 12.10 7.41
C GLU A 186 11.75 10.65 7.83
N ARG A 187 10.87 9.81 7.25
CA ARG A 187 10.85 8.36 7.51
C ARG A 187 11.97 7.66 6.74
N ALA A 188 13.18 7.76 7.28
CA ALA A 188 14.39 7.19 6.70
C ALA A 188 15.39 6.75 7.77
N GLN A 189 16.34 5.89 7.40
CA GLN A 189 17.52 5.58 8.18
C GLN A 189 18.75 6.20 7.52
N VAL A 190 19.59 6.88 8.30
CA VAL A 190 20.80 7.57 7.84
C VAL A 190 22.02 6.87 8.40
N CYS A 191 22.99 6.56 7.53
CA CYS A 191 24.25 5.97 7.97
C CYS A 191 25.09 6.97 8.78
N THR A 192 25.54 6.57 9.96
CA THR A 192 26.36 7.42 10.86
C THR A 192 27.76 7.68 10.33
N ALA A 193 28.26 6.90 9.37
CA ALA A 193 29.61 7.03 8.82
C ALA A 193 29.65 7.68 7.43
N CYS A 194 28.84 7.19 6.47
CA CYS A 194 28.89 7.68 5.07
C CYS A 194 27.71 8.56 4.68
N GLY A 195 26.72 8.78 5.54
CA GLY A 195 25.57 9.63 5.27
C GLY A 195 24.53 9.01 4.30
N GLN A 196 24.70 7.76 3.86
CA GLN A 196 23.74 7.09 2.99
C GLN A 196 22.35 7.09 3.64
N VAL A 197 21.37 7.59 2.92
CA VAL A 197 19.96 7.59 3.32
C VAL A 197 19.28 6.36 2.74
N THR A 198 18.52 5.64 3.57
CA THR A 198 17.73 4.48 3.16
C THR A 198 16.29 4.68 3.57
N TYR A 199 15.38 4.54 2.60
CA TYR A 199 13.93 4.66 2.80
C TYR A 199 13.26 3.29 2.98
N PRO A 200 12.06 3.22 3.57
CA PRO A 200 11.28 2.00 3.61
C PRO A 200 11.09 1.44 2.20
N ARG A 201 11.40 0.14 2.02
CA ARG A 201 11.23 -0.51 0.73
C ARG A 201 9.75 -0.56 0.37
N MET A 202 9.47 -0.28 -0.90
CA MET A 202 8.20 -0.55 -1.55
C MET A 202 8.47 -1.29 -2.86
N SER A 203 7.95 -2.51 -2.99
CA SER A 203 8.13 -3.35 -4.17
C SER A 203 6.91 -3.20 -5.08
N PRO A 204 7.01 -2.50 -6.23
CA PRO A 204 5.90 -2.38 -7.16
C PRO A 204 5.59 -3.74 -7.78
N ALA A 205 4.31 -4.12 -7.77
CA ALA A 205 3.81 -5.33 -8.39
C ALA A 205 2.53 -5.00 -9.17
N ILE A 206 2.48 -5.44 -10.43
CA ILE A 206 1.27 -5.34 -11.24
C ILE A 206 0.31 -6.45 -10.87
N ILE A 207 -0.97 -6.19 -11.07
CA ILE A 207 -2.03 -7.18 -10.98
C ILE A 207 -3.07 -6.87 -12.05
N VAL A 208 -3.44 -7.86 -12.88
CA VAL A 208 -4.25 -7.62 -14.07
C VAL A 208 -5.39 -8.61 -14.21
N LEU A 209 -6.60 -8.08 -14.40
CA LEU A 209 -7.76 -8.85 -14.83
C LEU A 209 -7.84 -8.83 -16.35
N ILE A 210 -7.84 -10.00 -17.00
CA ILE A 210 -7.87 -10.14 -18.45
C ILE A 210 -9.25 -10.61 -18.87
N ARG A 211 -9.88 -9.87 -19.79
CA ARG A 211 -11.21 -10.14 -20.31
C ARG A 211 -11.16 -10.73 -21.71
N LYS A 212 -12.04 -11.68 -21.97
CA LYS A 212 -12.33 -12.21 -23.29
C LYS A 212 -13.84 -12.36 -23.42
N ASP A 213 -14.48 -11.53 -24.22
CA ASP A 213 -15.94 -11.47 -24.31
C ASP A 213 -16.59 -11.33 -22.91
N ASP A 214 -17.46 -12.25 -22.53
CA ASP A 214 -18.09 -12.32 -21.20
C ASP A 214 -17.31 -13.17 -20.19
N GLN A 215 -16.09 -13.57 -20.50
CA GLN A 215 -15.23 -14.39 -19.65
C GLN A 215 -14.06 -13.60 -19.09
N VAL A 216 -13.52 -14.07 -17.96
CA VAL A 216 -12.28 -13.59 -17.37
C VAL A 216 -11.28 -14.72 -17.23
N LEU A 217 -9.99 -14.43 -17.44
CA LEU A 217 -8.93 -15.36 -17.13
C LEU A 217 -8.61 -15.32 -15.66
N LEU A 218 -8.71 -16.49 -15.01
CA LEU A 218 -8.21 -16.69 -13.66
C LEU A 218 -7.19 -17.82 -13.63
N ALA A 219 -6.22 -17.69 -12.74
CA ALA A 219 -5.11 -18.60 -12.61
C ALA A 219 -4.90 -19.03 -11.16
N ARG A 220 -4.30 -20.19 -10.97
CA ARG A 220 -4.01 -20.78 -9.67
C ARG A 220 -2.50 -21.02 -9.49
N SER A 221 -1.96 -20.39 -8.47
CA SER A 221 -0.60 -20.70 -8.00
C SER A 221 -0.57 -22.04 -7.22
N PRO A 222 0.54 -22.80 -7.24
CA PRO A 222 0.68 -24.02 -6.41
C PRO A 222 0.57 -23.75 -4.89
N ARG A 223 0.69 -22.49 -4.48
CA ARG A 223 0.55 -22.08 -3.07
C ARG A 223 -0.92 -21.91 -2.63
N PHE A 224 -1.86 -21.93 -3.57
CA PHE A 224 -3.28 -21.77 -3.31
C PHE A 224 -3.98 -23.12 -3.15
N PRO A 225 -5.10 -23.18 -2.40
CA PRO A 225 -5.96 -24.35 -2.38
C PRO A 225 -6.42 -24.74 -3.79
N PRO A 226 -6.82 -26.01 -4.01
CA PRO A 226 -7.18 -26.51 -5.34
C PRO A 226 -8.25 -25.71 -6.09
N ASP A 227 -9.26 -25.20 -5.38
CA ASP A 227 -10.38 -24.47 -6.00
C ASP A 227 -10.24 -22.96 -5.94
N PHE A 228 -9.14 -22.44 -5.39
CA PHE A 228 -8.90 -21.01 -5.24
C PHE A 228 -8.12 -20.45 -6.45
N TYR A 229 -8.72 -19.49 -7.15
CA TYR A 229 -8.13 -18.82 -8.30
C TYR A 229 -8.08 -17.30 -8.11
N SER A 230 -7.12 -16.67 -8.74
CA SER A 230 -6.92 -15.22 -8.73
C SER A 230 -6.58 -14.71 -10.11
N VAL A 231 -6.44 -13.40 -10.23
CA VAL A 231 -5.92 -12.73 -11.43
C VAL A 231 -4.39 -12.82 -11.46
N ILE A 232 -3.77 -12.60 -12.63
CA ILE A 232 -2.32 -12.61 -12.85
C ILE A 232 -1.67 -11.45 -12.09
N ALA A 233 -0.52 -11.68 -11.46
CA ALA A 233 0.21 -10.65 -10.74
C ALA A 233 1.71 -10.98 -10.66
N GLY A 234 2.56 -9.96 -10.87
CA GLY A 234 4.00 -10.13 -10.76
C GLY A 234 4.75 -8.84 -10.46
N PHE A 235 6.01 -8.95 -10.11
CA PHE A 235 6.84 -7.81 -9.77
C PHE A 235 7.34 -7.06 -11.00
N VAL A 236 7.40 -5.74 -10.89
CA VAL A 236 8.01 -4.88 -11.91
C VAL A 236 9.53 -5.03 -11.84
N ALA A 237 10.16 -5.37 -12.96
CA ALA A 237 11.61 -5.46 -13.05
C ALA A 237 12.26 -4.08 -13.26
N PRO A 238 13.52 -3.89 -12.83
CA PRO A 238 14.24 -2.66 -13.12
C PRO A 238 14.33 -2.35 -14.62
N GLY A 239 13.85 -1.17 -15.00
CA GLY A 239 13.85 -0.70 -16.39
C GLY A 239 12.56 -0.94 -17.14
N GLU A 240 11.59 -1.63 -16.56
CA GLU A 240 10.26 -1.80 -17.15
C GLU A 240 9.31 -0.66 -16.82
N THR A 241 8.43 -0.33 -17.75
CA THR A 241 7.18 0.38 -17.45
C THR A 241 6.16 -0.60 -16.87
N LEU A 242 5.09 -0.08 -16.25
CA LEU A 242 4.05 -0.93 -15.68
C LEU A 242 3.33 -1.77 -16.76
N GLU A 243 3.08 -1.17 -17.92
CA GLU A 243 2.43 -1.84 -19.06
C GLU A 243 3.32 -2.93 -19.69
N GLU A 244 4.64 -2.74 -19.67
CA GLU A 244 5.60 -3.77 -20.10
C GLU A 244 5.61 -4.93 -19.12
N ALA A 245 5.63 -4.66 -17.81
CA ALA A 245 5.53 -5.67 -16.76
C ALA A 245 4.23 -6.47 -16.89
N VAL A 246 3.08 -5.81 -17.13
CA VAL A 246 1.79 -6.50 -17.36
C VAL A 246 1.88 -7.46 -18.55
N ARG A 247 2.43 -7.02 -19.70
CA ARG A 247 2.56 -7.90 -20.88
C ARG A 247 3.52 -9.06 -20.66
N ARG A 248 4.65 -8.81 -19.99
CA ARG A 248 5.65 -9.84 -19.68
C ARG A 248 5.08 -10.91 -18.76
N GLU A 249 4.50 -10.53 -17.63
CA GLU A 249 3.94 -11.47 -16.64
C GLU A 249 2.82 -12.33 -17.28
N VAL A 250 1.92 -11.72 -18.05
CA VAL A 250 0.86 -12.46 -18.75
C VAL A 250 1.44 -13.46 -19.75
N ARG A 251 2.48 -13.07 -20.50
CA ARG A 251 3.13 -13.97 -21.46
C ARG A 251 3.90 -15.09 -20.76
N GLU A 252 4.61 -14.78 -19.67
CA GLU A 252 5.41 -15.74 -18.92
C GLU A 252 4.53 -16.77 -18.19
N GLU A 253 3.48 -16.32 -17.53
CA GLU A 253 2.64 -17.17 -16.67
C GLU A 253 1.59 -17.97 -17.46
N VAL A 254 0.99 -17.38 -18.51
CA VAL A 254 -0.17 -17.99 -19.21
C VAL A 254 -0.08 -17.97 -20.75
N GLY A 255 0.98 -17.42 -21.36
CA GLY A 255 1.30 -17.56 -22.77
C GLY A 255 0.41 -16.79 -23.75
N ILE A 256 -0.48 -15.91 -23.29
CA ILE A 256 -1.40 -15.16 -24.16
C ILE A 256 -0.92 -13.72 -24.42
N GLU A 257 -1.46 -13.12 -25.50
CA GLU A 257 -1.26 -11.71 -25.83
C GLU A 257 -2.48 -10.88 -25.37
N ILE A 258 -2.20 -9.64 -24.94
CA ILE A 258 -3.20 -8.71 -24.42
C ILE A 258 -3.07 -7.33 -25.03
N THR A 259 -4.17 -6.60 -25.03
CA THR A 259 -4.28 -5.21 -25.51
C THR A 259 -5.11 -4.38 -24.54
N ASN A 260 -5.25 -3.07 -24.80
CA ASN A 260 -6.09 -2.16 -24.02
C ASN A 260 -5.82 -2.24 -22.51
N ILE A 261 -4.53 -2.19 -22.11
CA ILE A 261 -4.12 -2.20 -20.72
C ILE A 261 -4.53 -0.86 -20.09
N ARG A 262 -5.39 -0.91 -19.06
CA ARG A 262 -5.94 0.29 -18.38
C ARG A 262 -5.74 0.19 -16.88
N TYR A 263 -5.06 1.19 -16.32
CA TYR A 263 -4.94 1.35 -14.87
C TYR A 263 -6.32 1.46 -14.20
N GLN A 264 -6.46 0.82 -13.06
CA GLN A 264 -7.69 0.84 -12.27
C GLN A 264 -7.50 1.49 -10.89
N ALA A 265 -6.58 0.95 -10.10
CA ALA A 265 -6.33 1.38 -8.74
C ALA A 265 -4.95 0.92 -8.29
N SER A 266 -4.51 1.40 -7.12
CA SER A 266 -3.37 0.83 -6.41
C SER A 266 -3.70 0.56 -4.95
N GLU A 267 -3.03 -0.42 -4.36
CA GLU A 267 -3.23 -0.82 -2.98
C GLU A 267 -1.90 -1.13 -2.30
N PRO A 268 -1.59 -0.51 -1.15
CA PRO A 268 -0.52 -0.98 -0.28
C PRO A 268 -0.81 -2.42 0.15
N TRP A 269 0.14 -3.31 -0.06
CA TRP A 269 0.02 -4.72 0.34
C TRP A 269 1.22 -5.11 1.22
N PRO A 270 1.08 -5.00 2.55
CA PRO A 270 2.21 -5.11 3.49
C PRO A 270 2.68 -6.55 3.73
N PHE A 271 2.63 -7.42 2.71
CA PHE A 271 2.99 -8.83 2.78
C PHE A 271 3.98 -9.23 1.65
N PRO A 272 5.30 -8.96 1.81
CA PRO A 272 5.91 -8.20 2.90
C PRO A 272 5.91 -6.68 2.69
N ASP A 273 5.99 -6.15 1.45
CA ASP A 273 6.22 -4.73 1.17
C ASP A 273 5.77 -4.27 -0.22
N SER A 274 4.73 -4.89 -0.77
CA SER A 274 4.28 -4.58 -2.13
C SER A 274 3.39 -3.34 -2.18
N LEU A 275 3.51 -2.62 -3.30
CA LEU A 275 2.48 -1.73 -3.80
C LEU A 275 1.84 -2.43 -5.01
N MET A 276 0.62 -2.93 -4.84
CA MET A 276 -0.13 -3.57 -5.92
C MET A 276 -0.71 -2.49 -6.83
N ILE A 277 -0.52 -2.64 -8.15
CA ILE A 277 -0.97 -1.70 -9.17
C ILE A 277 -1.89 -2.45 -10.13
N GLY A 278 -3.20 -2.17 -10.02
CA GLY A 278 -4.28 -2.91 -10.66
C GLY A 278 -4.59 -2.43 -12.07
N PHE A 279 -4.72 -3.38 -12.98
CA PHE A 279 -5.06 -3.16 -14.38
C PHE A 279 -6.23 -4.03 -14.82
N ILE A 280 -6.90 -3.60 -15.88
CA ILE A 280 -7.77 -4.43 -16.72
C ILE A 280 -7.17 -4.42 -18.11
N ALA A 281 -7.15 -5.57 -18.78
CA ALA A 281 -6.71 -5.72 -20.17
C ALA A 281 -7.68 -6.60 -20.94
N ASP A 282 -7.64 -6.50 -22.28
CA ASP A 282 -8.45 -7.30 -23.17
C ASP A 282 -7.56 -8.37 -23.84
N TYR A 283 -8.06 -9.60 -23.97
CA TYR A 283 -7.41 -10.68 -24.70
C TYR A 283 -7.23 -10.30 -26.17
N ALA A 284 -6.02 -10.50 -26.71
CA ALA A 284 -5.69 -10.19 -28.10
C ALA A 284 -5.37 -11.44 -28.94
N GLY A 285 -4.99 -12.56 -28.31
CA GLY A 285 -4.67 -13.79 -29.03
C GLY A 285 -3.81 -14.76 -28.21
N GLY A 286 -3.51 -15.91 -28.79
CA GLY A 286 -2.72 -16.98 -28.18
C GLY A 286 -3.57 -18.05 -27.48
N GLU A 287 -2.95 -19.15 -27.14
CA GLU A 287 -3.56 -20.23 -26.35
C GLU A 287 -2.96 -20.24 -24.96
N ILE A 288 -3.78 -20.55 -23.94
CA ILE A 288 -3.30 -20.64 -22.56
C ILE A 288 -2.23 -21.72 -22.47
N THR A 289 -1.02 -21.30 -22.14
CA THR A 289 0.14 -22.19 -21.93
C THR A 289 0.78 -21.79 -20.61
N ILE A 290 0.57 -22.59 -19.56
CA ILE A 290 1.06 -22.31 -18.22
C ILE A 290 2.54 -22.69 -18.08
N ASP A 291 3.26 -21.94 -17.23
CA ASP A 291 4.68 -22.18 -16.95
C ASP A 291 4.94 -23.40 -16.05
N ASN A 292 3.91 -23.92 -15.35
CA ASN A 292 3.96 -25.03 -14.39
C ASN A 292 4.89 -24.80 -13.17
N LYS A 293 5.30 -23.55 -12.96
CA LYS A 293 6.13 -23.15 -11.79
C LYS A 293 5.38 -22.22 -10.87
N GLU A 294 4.94 -21.08 -11.42
CA GLU A 294 4.19 -20.05 -10.71
C GLU A 294 2.70 -20.25 -10.86
N ILE A 295 2.26 -20.74 -12.02
CA ILE A 295 0.88 -21.10 -12.33
C ILE A 295 0.78 -22.60 -12.66
N VAL A 296 -0.12 -23.29 -11.99
CA VAL A 296 -0.40 -24.74 -12.17
C VAL A 296 -1.76 -25.00 -12.80
N SER A 297 -2.60 -23.98 -12.95
CA SER A 297 -3.88 -24.06 -13.67
C SER A 297 -4.31 -22.65 -14.06
N ALA A 298 -4.79 -22.48 -15.28
CA ALA A 298 -5.43 -21.26 -15.74
C ALA A 298 -6.56 -21.58 -16.72
N ALA A 299 -7.66 -20.84 -16.64
CA ALA A 299 -8.81 -21.04 -17.51
C ALA A 299 -9.62 -19.75 -17.66
N TRP A 300 -10.47 -19.73 -18.69
CA TRP A 300 -11.51 -18.73 -18.88
C TRP A 300 -12.74 -19.13 -18.07
N PHE A 301 -13.27 -18.18 -17.28
CA PHE A 301 -14.44 -18.40 -16.42
C PHE A 301 -15.56 -17.44 -16.80
N GLU A 302 -16.77 -17.95 -16.83
CA GLU A 302 -18.01 -17.18 -16.97
C GLU A 302 -18.48 -16.64 -15.61
N ARG A 303 -19.34 -15.64 -15.62
CA ARG A 303 -19.85 -14.98 -14.39
C ARG A 303 -20.55 -15.96 -13.45
N GLU A 304 -21.24 -16.94 -14.01
CA GLU A 304 -22.07 -17.92 -13.29
C GLU A 304 -21.25 -19.12 -12.77
N SER A 305 -20.00 -19.27 -13.20
CA SER A 305 -19.18 -20.47 -12.91
C SER A 305 -17.82 -20.15 -12.32
N LEU A 306 -17.74 -19.10 -11.51
CA LEU A 306 -16.50 -18.69 -10.86
C LEU A 306 -16.06 -19.67 -9.76
N PRO A 307 -14.76 -19.93 -9.63
CA PRO A 307 -14.17 -20.73 -8.55
C PRO A 307 -14.16 -19.94 -7.22
N GLU A 308 -13.50 -20.48 -6.20
CA GLU A 308 -13.23 -19.73 -4.98
C GLU A 308 -12.29 -18.53 -5.30
N LEU A 309 -12.69 -17.34 -4.87
CA LEU A 309 -12.05 -16.07 -5.19
C LEU A 309 -11.30 -15.47 -4.01
N PRO A 310 -10.37 -14.54 -4.25
CA PRO A 310 -9.70 -13.77 -3.20
C PRO A 310 -10.70 -13.06 -2.27
N ARG A 311 -10.25 -12.83 -1.02
CA ARG A 311 -11.05 -12.10 -0.03
C ARG A 311 -11.31 -10.65 -0.48
N LYS A 312 -12.42 -10.08 -0.04
CA LYS A 312 -12.84 -8.71 -0.38
C LYS A 312 -11.85 -7.61 0.00
N MET A 313 -10.89 -7.92 0.85
CA MET A 313 -9.82 -7.01 1.25
C MET A 313 -8.73 -6.79 0.18
N SER A 314 -8.74 -7.52 -0.93
CA SER A 314 -7.67 -7.48 -1.93
C SER A 314 -8.11 -6.77 -3.21
N ILE A 315 -7.18 -6.05 -3.83
CA ILE A 315 -7.37 -5.44 -5.14
C ILE A 315 -7.73 -6.48 -6.23
N ALA A 316 -7.21 -7.72 -6.12
CA ALA A 316 -7.60 -8.84 -6.98
C ALA A 316 -9.12 -9.05 -7.00
N ARG A 317 -9.70 -9.12 -5.79
CA ARG A 317 -11.15 -9.27 -5.66
C ARG A 317 -11.90 -8.05 -6.14
N ALA A 318 -11.41 -6.87 -5.88
CA ALA A 318 -12.02 -5.63 -6.33
C ALA A 318 -12.10 -5.54 -7.88
N LEU A 319 -11.05 -5.98 -8.59
CA LEU A 319 -11.04 -6.07 -10.05
C LEU A 319 -12.09 -7.07 -10.56
N ILE A 320 -12.21 -8.24 -9.93
CA ILE A 320 -13.21 -9.26 -10.27
C ILE A 320 -14.62 -8.74 -10.00
N ASP A 321 -14.87 -8.16 -8.83
CA ASP A 321 -16.19 -7.63 -8.46
C ASP A 321 -16.65 -6.50 -9.40
N ARG A 322 -15.69 -5.66 -9.88
CA ARG A 322 -15.98 -4.63 -10.91
C ARG A 322 -16.44 -5.25 -12.21
N TRP A 323 -15.74 -6.28 -12.69
CA TRP A 323 -16.15 -7.02 -13.88
C TRP A 323 -17.52 -7.68 -13.71
N LEU A 324 -17.78 -8.29 -12.54
CA LEU A 324 -19.09 -8.88 -12.21
C LEU A 324 -20.22 -7.85 -12.23
N ALA A 325 -19.96 -6.64 -11.77
CA ALA A 325 -20.96 -5.56 -11.75
C ALA A 325 -21.27 -4.98 -13.14
N GLY A 326 -20.62 -5.46 -14.21
CA GLY A 326 -20.82 -4.97 -15.59
C GLY A 326 -20.42 -3.51 -15.80
N LYS A 327 -19.65 -2.92 -14.89
CA LYS A 327 -19.16 -1.54 -14.98
C LYS A 327 -18.02 -1.46 -15.99
N HIS A 328 -18.38 -1.49 -17.26
CA HIS A 328 -17.46 -1.34 -18.40
C HIS A 328 -17.28 0.12 -18.81
N GLU A 329 -17.54 1.07 -17.93
CA GLU A 329 -17.40 2.47 -18.29
C GLU A 329 -15.94 2.77 -18.62
N ASP A 330 -15.74 3.02 -19.89
CA ASP A 330 -14.59 3.70 -20.44
C ASP A 330 -14.38 4.97 -19.62
N CYS A 331 -13.23 5.08 -18.95
CA CYS A 331 -12.73 6.37 -18.55
C CYS A 331 -12.50 7.12 -19.86
N GLY A 332 -13.42 8.04 -20.18
CA GLY A 332 -13.52 8.73 -21.44
C GLY A 332 -12.20 9.36 -21.88
N GLU A 333 -12.10 9.51 -23.19
CA GLU A 333 -11.10 10.24 -23.97
C GLU A 333 -10.67 11.57 -23.34
#